data_16cca670b1c6da76b2e468ed43359109
#
_entry.id   16cca670b1c6da76b2e468ed43359109
#
_cell.length_a   1.000
_cell.length_b   1.000
_cell.length_c   1.000
_cell.angle_alpha   90.00
_cell.angle_beta   90.00
_cell.angle_gamma   90.00
#
_symmetry.space_group_name_H-M   'P 1'
#
loop_
_entity.id
_entity.type
_entity.pdbx_description
1 polymer ?
#
loop_
_entity_poly.entity_id
_entity_poly.type
_entity_poly.pdbx_seq_one_letter_code
_entity_poly.pdbx_strand_id
1 'polypeptide(L)'
;MKLRFSIIISFVYSFVFSQNNYFAPGKQWKDTDGVHINAHGGGVVFVDGTYYWYGEYKTSGRKGNTSLEGVSCYTSKDLYNWKNEGIVLKVEQDPNSEITKGCVIERPKVVFNKKTGKYNMWFHLELKGQGYNAARAAVAVSDSPKGPFKFKKSYRPNKGAWPIDFKEDFKTASTNEAGLKSWSPEWLTAVKNGMLVRKDFDKGQMSRDMTVYVDDDSKAYLICSSEENLTLHISELTDDYLDFTGKWTRVAPAGHNEAPAIFKKDEVYYMITSGCTGWDPNAARSFKSNSIWGPWQTLGNPCIGKDAELTFHSQSTYILPVQGKKDQFIFMADRWKPDNPIDGSYVWLPITFTDGKPILKWLDEWNLTFFEK
;
A
#
# COMPACT_ATOMS: atom_id res chain seq x y z
N MET A 1 -63.28 -38.57 -13.84
CA MET A 1 -62.50 -37.32 -13.49
C MET A 1 -61.04 -37.71 -13.56
N LYS A 2 -60.33 -37.34 -14.66
CA LYS A 2 -58.90 -37.70 -14.86
C LYS A 2 -58.06 -36.52 -14.38
N LEU A 3 -57.33 -36.72 -13.29
CA LEU A 3 -56.36 -35.78 -12.78
C LEU A 3 -55.13 -35.74 -13.71
N ARG A 4 -54.81 -34.59 -14.31
CA ARG A 4 -53.57 -34.38 -15.06
C ARG A 4 -52.55 -33.77 -14.08
N PHE A 5 -51.49 -34.50 -13.76
CA PHE A 5 -50.33 -33.98 -13.08
C PHE A 5 -49.41 -33.31 -14.11
N SER A 6 -49.24 -32.00 -14.01
CA SER A 6 -48.22 -31.27 -14.77
C SER A 6 -46.93 -31.24 -13.94
N ILE A 7 -45.88 -31.87 -14.40
CA ILE A 7 -44.55 -31.81 -13.84
C ILE A 7 -43.91 -30.54 -14.36
N ILE A 8 -43.65 -29.56 -13.46
CA ILE A 8 -42.86 -28.38 -13.78
C ILE A 8 -41.38 -28.74 -13.54
N ILE A 9 -40.63 -28.90 -14.62
CA ILE A 9 -39.16 -29.10 -14.56
C ILE A 9 -38.54 -27.70 -14.50
N SER A 10 -38.08 -27.28 -13.32
CA SER A 10 -37.28 -26.08 -13.15
C SER A 10 -35.84 -26.36 -13.58
N PHE A 11 -35.41 -25.80 -14.70
CA PHE A 11 -34.03 -25.79 -15.10
C PHE A 11 -33.27 -24.79 -14.21
N VAL A 12 -32.45 -25.28 -13.30
CA VAL A 12 -31.45 -24.46 -12.57
C VAL A 12 -30.25 -24.29 -13.52
N TYR A 13 -30.14 -23.13 -14.15
CA TYR A 13 -28.94 -22.75 -14.88
C TYR A 13 -27.82 -22.42 -13.85
N SER A 14 -26.94 -23.37 -13.60
CA SER A 14 -25.69 -23.10 -12.91
C SER A 14 -24.74 -22.43 -13.90
N PHE A 15 -24.54 -21.13 -13.76
CA PHE A 15 -23.47 -20.45 -14.46
C PHE A 15 -22.12 -20.92 -13.85
N VAL A 16 -21.46 -21.84 -14.55
CA VAL A 16 -20.09 -22.20 -14.25
C VAL A 16 -19.22 -21.09 -14.82
N PHE A 17 -18.82 -20.11 -13.99
CA PHE A 17 -17.75 -19.19 -14.38
C PHE A 17 -16.46 -20.01 -14.53
N SER A 18 -15.81 -19.85 -15.67
CA SER A 18 -14.49 -20.44 -15.90
C SER A 18 -13.52 -19.90 -14.83
N GLN A 19 -12.92 -20.78 -14.05
CA GLN A 19 -11.89 -20.39 -13.09
C GLN A 19 -10.66 -19.90 -13.86
N ASN A 20 -10.16 -18.73 -13.48
CA ASN A 20 -8.88 -18.23 -13.98
C ASN A 20 -7.74 -19.07 -13.39
N ASN A 21 -6.71 -19.33 -14.16
CA ASN A 21 -5.48 -20.00 -13.71
C ASN A 21 -4.21 -19.23 -14.11
N TYR A 22 -4.37 -17.95 -14.41
CA TYR A 22 -3.30 -17.03 -14.79
C TYR A 22 -3.63 -15.59 -14.35
N PHE A 23 -2.60 -14.76 -14.30
CA PHE A 23 -2.68 -13.31 -14.17
C PHE A 23 -2.67 -12.68 -15.55
N ALA A 24 -3.52 -11.68 -15.79
CA ALA A 24 -3.53 -10.85 -16.99
C ALA A 24 -3.33 -9.37 -16.60
N PRO A 25 -2.08 -8.91 -16.41
CA PRO A 25 -1.79 -7.58 -15.90
C PRO A 25 -2.44 -6.46 -16.71
N GLY A 26 -3.06 -5.49 -16.01
CA GLY A 26 -3.73 -4.34 -16.63
C GLY A 26 -5.07 -4.63 -17.28
N LYS A 27 -5.54 -5.87 -17.30
CA LYS A 27 -6.88 -6.24 -17.74
C LYS A 27 -7.90 -6.09 -16.62
N GLN A 28 -9.18 -6.05 -16.97
CA GLN A 28 -10.25 -6.13 -16.00
C GLN A 28 -10.19 -7.48 -15.28
N TRP A 29 -10.15 -7.47 -13.96
CA TRP A 29 -10.12 -8.67 -13.14
C TRP A 29 -11.44 -8.81 -12.39
N LYS A 30 -12.19 -9.86 -12.73
CA LYS A 30 -13.50 -10.12 -12.15
C LYS A 30 -13.38 -11.07 -10.96
N ASP A 31 -14.18 -10.81 -9.94
CA ASP A 31 -14.38 -11.72 -8.82
C ASP A 31 -15.24 -12.94 -9.23
N THR A 32 -15.49 -13.84 -8.28
CA THR A 32 -16.29 -15.06 -8.51
C THR A 32 -17.75 -14.79 -8.88
N ASP A 33 -18.25 -13.58 -8.64
CA ASP A 33 -19.60 -13.15 -8.98
C ASP A 33 -19.63 -12.40 -10.34
N GLY A 34 -18.47 -12.29 -11.02
CA GLY A 34 -18.33 -11.65 -12.33
C GLY A 34 -18.24 -10.13 -12.28
N VAL A 35 -18.07 -9.54 -11.08
CA VAL A 35 -17.93 -8.11 -10.86
C VAL A 35 -16.45 -7.73 -10.85
N HIS A 36 -16.10 -6.57 -11.39
CA HIS A 36 -14.71 -6.08 -11.34
C HIS A 36 -14.26 -5.89 -9.87
N ILE A 37 -13.10 -6.45 -9.54
CA ILE A 37 -12.50 -6.32 -8.21
C ILE A 37 -12.26 -4.83 -7.91
N ASN A 38 -12.66 -4.39 -6.73
CA ASN A 38 -12.53 -3.02 -6.26
C ASN A 38 -11.76 -3.00 -4.92
N ALA A 39 -10.43 -3.18 -5.01
CA ALA A 39 -9.51 -3.26 -3.88
C ALA A 39 -8.20 -2.53 -4.20
N HIS A 40 -8.30 -1.20 -4.39
CA HIS A 40 -7.20 -0.38 -4.87
C HIS A 40 -6.19 -0.03 -3.77
N GLY A 41 -4.95 0.27 -4.16
CA GLY A 41 -3.89 0.73 -3.25
C GLY A 41 -3.51 -0.25 -2.14
N GLY A 42 -4.01 -1.45 -2.19
CA GLY A 42 -4.06 -2.38 -1.08
C GLY A 42 -2.86 -3.30 -0.90
N GLY A 43 -3.09 -4.35 -0.13
CA GLY A 43 -2.12 -5.43 0.11
C GLY A 43 -2.83 -6.74 0.44
N VAL A 44 -2.06 -7.81 0.52
CA VAL A 44 -2.56 -9.17 0.74
C VAL A 44 -1.92 -9.77 1.99
N VAL A 45 -2.71 -10.40 2.84
CA VAL A 45 -2.23 -11.24 3.94
C VAL A 45 -2.64 -12.69 3.69
N PHE A 46 -1.77 -13.63 4.06
CA PHE A 46 -2.07 -15.07 3.99
C PHE A 46 -2.25 -15.63 5.40
N VAL A 47 -3.39 -16.26 5.64
CA VAL A 47 -3.73 -16.86 6.94
C VAL A 47 -4.49 -18.16 6.69
N ASP A 48 -4.05 -19.24 7.34
CA ASP A 48 -4.72 -20.55 7.33
C ASP A 48 -5.13 -21.02 5.93
N GLY A 49 -4.17 -20.95 5.00
CA GLY A 49 -4.38 -21.40 3.61
C GLY A 49 -5.30 -20.50 2.78
N THR A 50 -5.53 -19.26 3.19
CA THR A 50 -6.36 -18.28 2.50
C THR A 50 -5.64 -16.97 2.34
N TYR A 51 -5.66 -16.40 1.15
CA TYR A 51 -5.24 -15.03 0.87
C TYR A 51 -6.40 -14.08 1.11
N TYR A 52 -6.12 -12.94 1.74
CA TYR A 52 -7.05 -11.85 2.00
C TYR A 52 -6.48 -10.59 1.37
N TRP A 53 -7.10 -10.10 0.31
CA TRP A 53 -6.72 -8.87 -0.38
C TRP A 53 -7.61 -7.73 0.10
N TYR A 54 -7.02 -6.73 0.72
CA TYR A 54 -7.70 -5.53 1.18
C TYR A 54 -7.35 -4.37 0.26
N GLY A 55 -8.29 -3.46 0.05
CA GLY A 55 -8.04 -2.26 -0.74
C GLY A 55 -9.11 -1.20 -0.56
N GLU A 56 -8.79 -0.02 -1.03
CA GLU A 56 -9.69 1.11 -1.09
C GLU A 56 -10.89 0.76 -1.97
N TYR A 57 -12.11 0.89 -1.43
CA TYR A 57 -13.32 0.75 -2.23
C TYR A 57 -13.60 2.09 -2.92
N LYS A 58 -13.36 2.14 -4.22
CA LYS A 58 -13.61 3.33 -5.03
C LYS A 58 -15.06 3.39 -5.49
N THR A 59 -15.55 4.61 -5.75
CA THR A 59 -16.85 4.85 -6.35
C THR A 59 -16.70 5.53 -7.70
N SER A 60 -17.79 5.58 -8.49
CA SER A 60 -17.74 6.18 -9.82
C SER A 60 -17.63 7.70 -9.78
N GLY A 61 -17.06 8.27 -10.85
CA GLY A 61 -16.90 9.70 -11.07
C GLY A 61 -15.67 10.28 -10.37
N ARG A 62 -15.33 11.53 -10.71
CA ARG A 62 -14.10 12.21 -10.26
C ARG A 62 -13.93 12.33 -8.75
N LYS A 63 -14.99 12.24 -7.97
CA LYS A 63 -14.97 12.24 -6.50
C LYS A 63 -14.84 10.83 -5.91
N GLY A 64 -14.73 9.80 -6.75
CA GLY A 64 -14.68 8.40 -6.32
C GLY A 64 -13.43 8.03 -5.53
N ASN A 65 -12.44 8.93 -5.40
CA ASN A 65 -11.29 8.76 -4.54
C ASN A 65 -11.60 9.07 -3.06
N THR A 66 -12.65 9.83 -2.76
CA THR A 66 -13.09 10.01 -1.38
C THR A 66 -13.81 8.77 -0.87
N SER A 67 -13.56 8.39 0.37
CA SER A 67 -14.14 7.17 0.96
C SER A 67 -15.62 7.38 1.29
N LEU A 68 -16.48 6.75 0.50
CA LEU A 68 -17.92 6.74 0.71
C LEU A 68 -18.41 5.46 1.40
N GLU A 69 -17.64 4.37 1.29
CA GLU A 69 -17.94 3.05 1.86
C GLU A 69 -16.83 2.59 2.82
N GLY A 70 -15.55 2.65 2.43
CA GLY A 70 -14.41 2.25 3.25
C GLY A 70 -13.40 1.35 2.55
N VAL A 71 -13.00 0.25 3.21
CA VAL A 71 -12.03 -0.73 2.73
C VAL A 71 -12.72 -2.04 2.43
N SER A 72 -12.55 -2.56 1.21
CA SER A 72 -13.04 -3.87 0.78
C SER A 72 -12.08 -4.99 1.16
N CYS A 73 -12.60 -6.22 1.18
CA CYS A 73 -11.82 -7.44 1.32
C CYS A 73 -12.28 -8.49 0.32
N TYR A 74 -11.31 -9.16 -0.28
CA TYR A 74 -11.53 -10.31 -1.15
C TYR A 74 -10.71 -11.50 -0.63
N THR A 75 -11.23 -12.73 -0.82
CA THR A 75 -10.53 -13.95 -0.42
C THR A 75 -10.24 -14.84 -1.61
N SER A 76 -9.09 -15.53 -1.58
CA SER A 76 -8.67 -16.48 -2.60
C SER A 76 -7.90 -17.65 -1.99
N LYS A 77 -7.94 -18.82 -2.66
CA LYS A 77 -7.09 -19.97 -2.35
C LYS A 77 -5.92 -20.12 -3.33
N ASP A 78 -5.97 -19.42 -4.47
CA ASP A 78 -5.08 -19.64 -5.61
C ASP A 78 -4.47 -18.37 -6.20
N LEU A 79 -4.85 -17.17 -5.67
CA LEU A 79 -4.46 -15.83 -6.15
C LEU A 79 -5.12 -15.41 -7.48
N TYR A 80 -5.85 -16.28 -8.15
CA TYR A 80 -6.49 -15.98 -9.44
C TYR A 80 -7.97 -15.69 -9.29
N ASN A 81 -8.65 -16.47 -8.43
CA ASN A 81 -10.09 -16.45 -8.23
C ASN A 81 -10.40 -15.84 -6.86
N TRP A 82 -11.03 -14.68 -6.86
CA TRP A 82 -11.26 -13.88 -5.67
C TRP A 82 -12.76 -13.78 -5.38
N LYS A 83 -13.15 -14.13 -4.17
CA LYS A 83 -14.50 -13.95 -3.65
C LYS A 83 -14.60 -12.64 -2.92
N ASN A 84 -15.61 -11.83 -3.21
CA ASN A 84 -15.90 -10.59 -2.51
C ASN A 84 -16.47 -10.91 -1.11
N GLU A 85 -15.82 -10.39 -0.06
CA GLU A 85 -16.28 -10.50 1.34
C GLU A 85 -16.95 -9.20 1.83
N GLY A 86 -17.03 -8.18 0.96
CA GLY A 86 -17.65 -6.89 1.24
C GLY A 86 -16.72 -5.87 1.89
N ILE A 87 -17.32 -4.85 2.52
CA ILE A 87 -16.60 -3.78 3.21
C ILE A 87 -16.28 -4.19 4.63
N VAL A 88 -14.99 -4.31 4.94
CA VAL A 88 -14.49 -4.79 6.23
C VAL A 88 -14.10 -3.68 7.21
N LEU A 89 -13.77 -2.49 6.73
CA LEU A 89 -13.71 -1.24 7.49
C LEU A 89 -14.67 -0.25 6.85
N LYS A 90 -15.75 0.11 7.54
CA LYS A 90 -16.75 1.07 7.04
C LYS A 90 -16.40 2.47 7.51
N VAL A 91 -16.60 3.47 6.63
CA VAL A 91 -16.63 4.86 7.05
C VAL A 91 -17.83 5.10 7.98
N GLU A 92 -17.67 6.03 8.92
CA GLU A 92 -18.68 6.31 9.92
C GLU A 92 -19.62 7.45 9.46
N GLN A 93 -20.87 7.39 9.92
CA GLN A 93 -21.87 8.44 9.61
C GLN A 93 -21.76 9.63 10.58
N ASP A 94 -21.11 9.44 11.74
CA ASP A 94 -20.86 10.52 12.70
C ASP A 94 -19.94 11.58 12.06
N PRO A 95 -20.39 12.84 11.93
CA PRO A 95 -19.57 13.91 11.37
C PRO A 95 -18.34 14.26 12.21
N ASN A 96 -18.30 13.86 13.48
CA ASN A 96 -17.16 14.07 14.39
C ASN A 96 -16.12 12.96 14.29
N SER A 97 -16.42 11.87 13.60
CA SER A 97 -15.45 10.80 13.38
C SER A 97 -14.36 11.23 12.41
N GLU A 98 -13.12 10.83 12.70
CA GLU A 98 -11.99 11.06 11.80
C GLU A 98 -12.12 10.29 10.48
N ILE A 99 -12.81 9.12 10.49
CA ILE A 99 -13.15 8.35 9.29
C ILE A 99 -14.59 8.58 8.83
N THR A 100 -15.12 9.79 9.03
CA THR A 100 -16.46 10.14 8.57
C THR A 100 -16.58 10.01 7.05
N LYS A 101 -17.79 9.69 6.57
CA LYS A 101 -18.09 9.58 5.13
C LYS A 101 -17.59 10.81 4.36
N GLY A 102 -16.74 10.57 3.35
CA GLY A 102 -16.10 11.62 2.55
C GLY A 102 -14.72 12.05 3.05
N CYS A 103 -14.12 11.34 4.03
CA CYS A 103 -12.69 11.37 4.29
C CYS A 103 -11.92 10.68 3.13
N VAL A 104 -10.59 10.68 3.17
CA VAL A 104 -9.77 9.89 2.23
C VAL A 104 -9.07 8.80 3.02
N ILE A 105 -9.32 7.55 2.65
CA ILE A 105 -8.63 6.35 3.16
C ILE A 105 -7.83 5.79 2.00
N GLU A 106 -6.51 5.77 2.13
CA GLU A 106 -5.61 5.28 1.08
C GLU A 106 -4.62 4.25 1.61
N ARG A 107 -4.16 3.37 0.72
CA ARG A 107 -3.10 2.39 0.96
C ARG A 107 -3.34 1.46 2.15
N PRO A 108 -4.54 0.90 2.39
CA PRO A 108 -4.76 0.03 3.56
C PRO A 108 -3.88 -1.21 3.49
N LYS A 109 -3.22 -1.52 4.61
CA LYS A 109 -2.39 -2.72 4.80
C LYS A 109 -2.79 -3.40 6.09
N VAL A 110 -3.04 -4.70 6.01
CA VAL A 110 -3.36 -5.52 7.18
C VAL A 110 -2.17 -6.39 7.53
N VAL A 111 -1.85 -6.44 8.82
CA VAL A 111 -0.84 -7.34 9.37
C VAL A 111 -1.43 -8.10 10.56
N PHE A 112 -1.07 -9.37 10.67
CA PHE A 112 -1.46 -10.20 11.81
C PHE A 112 -0.41 -10.08 12.91
N ASN A 113 -0.84 -9.72 14.11
CA ASN A 113 0.01 -9.68 15.30
C ASN A 113 -0.11 -11.00 16.05
N LYS A 114 0.93 -11.82 15.97
CA LYS A 114 0.96 -13.16 16.64
C LYS A 114 0.86 -13.07 18.16
N LYS A 115 1.36 -11.98 18.77
CA LYS A 115 1.38 -11.78 20.23
C LYS A 115 0.00 -11.47 20.77
N THR A 116 -0.80 -10.68 20.06
CA THR A 116 -2.15 -10.25 20.48
C THR A 116 -3.27 -11.07 19.85
N GLY A 117 -2.97 -11.84 18.78
CA GLY A 117 -3.97 -12.56 18.00
C GLY A 117 -4.88 -11.64 17.17
N LYS A 118 -4.47 -10.38 16.96
CA LYS A 118 -5.30 -9.37 16.26
C LYS A 118 -4.78 -9.10 14.86
N TYR A 119 -5.70 -8.66 14.00
CA TYR A 119 -5.41 -8.11 12.67
C TYR A 119 -5.43 -6.59 12.79
N ASN A 120 -4.31 -5.95 12.44
CA ASN A 120 -4.13 -4.50 12.50
C ASN A 120 -4.11 -3.96 11.08
N MET A 121 -5.05 -3.09 10.74
CA MET A 121 -5.13 -2.40 9.45
C MET A 121 -4.59 -0.98 9.63
N TRP A 122 -3.46 -0.68 9.01
CA TRP A 122 -2.92 0.66 8.89
C TRP A 122 -3.28 1.26 7.54
N PHE A 123 -3.52 2.56 7.50
CA PHE A 123 -3.84 3.29 6.28
C PHE A 123 -3.49 4.78 6.40
N HIS A 124 -3.28 5.42 5.26
CA HIS A 124 -3.20 6.87 5.15
C HIS A 124 -4.60 7.46 5.28
N LEU A 125 -4.73 8.48 6.12
CA LEU A 125 -6.00 9.17 6.36
C LEU A 125 -5.87 10.66 6.12
N GLU A 126 -6.73 11.19 5.23
CA GLU A 126 -6.99 12.62 5.15
C GLU A 126 -8.40 12.93 5.68
N LEU A 127 -8.47 13.92 6.54
CA LEU A 127 -9.71 14.31 7.17
C LEU A 127 -10.62 15.02 6.16
N LYS A 128 -11.91 14.76 6.25
CA LYS A 128 -12.91 15.35 5.36
C LYS A 128 -12.77 16.88 5.27
N GLY A 129 -12.68 17.39 4.03
CA GLY A 129 -12.59 18.82 3.75
C GLY A 129 -11.23 19.48 4.00
N GLN A 130 -10.20 18.71 4.37
CA GLN A 130 -8.84 19.23 4.63
C GLN A 130 -7.86 18.99 3.48
N GLY A 131 -8.31 18.42 2.35
CA GLY A 131 -7.43 18.04 1.25
C GLY A 131 -6.39 17.02 1.75
N TYR A 132 -5.12 17.20 1.36
CA TYR A 132 -4.00 16.36 1.79
C TYR A 132 -3.15 17.03 2.89
N ASN A 133 -3.77 17.80 3.80
CA ASN A 133 -3.08 18.51 4.87
C ASN A 133 -3.02 17.75 6.19
N ALA A 134 -3.94 16.81 6.45
CA ALA A 134 -3.94 16.04 7.67
C ALA A 134 -2.74 15.08 7.70
N ALA A 135 -2.48 14.36 6.60
CA ALA A 135 -1.35 13.47 6.41
C ALA A 135 -1.11 12.54 7.61
N ARG A 136 -2.16 11.78 8.00
CA ARG A 136 -2.15 10.96 9.21
C ARG A 136 -1.95 9.48 8.90
N ALA A 137 -1.21 8.79 9.74
CA ALA A 137 -1.28 7.34 9.86
C ALA A 137 -2.48 6.99 10.74
N ALA A 138 -3.30 6.06 10.27
CA ALA A 138 -4.51 5.62 10.97
C ALA A 138 -4.49 4.10 11.17
N VAL A 139 -5.05 3.62 12.28
CA VAL A 139 -5.10 2.20 12.60
C VAL A 139 -6.50 1.75 13.01
N ALA A 140 -6.91 0.61 12.47
CA ALA A 140 -8.11 -0.13 12.83
C ALA A 140 -7.77 -1.58 13.17
N VAL A 141 -8.58 -2.23 14.00
CA VAL A 141 -8.30 -3.57 14.55
C VAL A 141 -9.50 -4.49 14.40
N SER A 142 -9.24 -5.77 14.12
CA SER A 142 -10.23 -6.83 14.09
C SER A 142 -9.71 -8.11 14.75
N ASP A 143 -10.63 -8.94 15.23
CA ASP A 143 -10.38 -10.32 15.69
C ASP A 143 -10.36 -11.32 14.51
N SER A 144 -10.82 -10.91 13.35
CA SER A 144 -10.94 -11.75 12.15
C SER A 144 -10.32 -11.09 10.94
N PRO A 145 -9.67 -11.84 10.03
CA PRO A 145 -9.17 -11.29 8.79
C PRO A 145 -10.29 -10.73 7.88
N LYS A 146 -11.52 -11.20 8.04
CA LYS A 146 -12.71 -10.68 7.32
C LYS A 146 -13.36 -9.48 8.01
N GLY A 147 -12.74 -8.94 9.06
CA GLY A 147 -13.32 -7.86 9.82
C GLY A 147 -14.50 -8.32 10.72
N PRO A 148 -15.40 -7.41 11.14
CA PRO A 148 -15.31 -5.98 10.90
C PRO A 148 -14.09 -5.36 11.62
N PHE A 149 -13.38 -4.48 10.92
CA PHE A 149 -12.34 -3.68 11.55
C PHE A 149 -12.98 -2.49 12.28
N LYS A 150 -12.45 -2.17 13.46
CA LYS A 150 -12.89 -1.04 14.27
C LYS A 150 -11.78 0.00 14.30
N PHE A 151 -12.06 1.19 13.83
CA PHE A 151 -11.16 2.32 13.90
C PHE A 151 -10.73 2.59 15.35
N LYS A 152 -9.45 2.87 15.55
CA LYS A 152 -8.89 3.13 16.88
C LYS A 152 -8.44 4.57 17.03
N LYS A 153 -7.59 5.05 16.13
CA LYS A 153 -7.00 6.38 16.19
C LYS A 153 -6.29 6.74 14.89
N SER A 154 -6.06 8.03 14.70
CA SER A 154 -5.13 8.53 13.69
C SER A 154 -4.32 9.69 14.22
N TYR A 155 -3.10 9.83 13.75
CA TYR A 155 -2.21 10.94 14.09
C TYR A 155 -0.98 10.97 13.17
N ARG A 156 -0.22 12.07 13.22
CA ARG A 156 1.09 12.15 12.59
C ARG A 156 2.12 11.45 13.46
N PRO A 157 2.91 10.50 12.92
CA PRO A 157 3.88 9.72 13.69
C PRO A 157 5.05 10.57 14.20
N ASN A 158 5.84 10.00 15.13
CA ASN A 158 7.15 10.47 15.56
C ASN A 158 7.18 11.90 16.16
N LYS A 159 6.08 12.34 16.77
CA LYS A 159 6.00 13.62 17.48
C LYS A 159 7.09 13.69 18.57
N GLY A 160 7.90 14.74 18.56
CA GLY A 160 8.95 14.98 19.54
C GLY A 160 10.14 14.02 19.49
N ALA A 161 10.24 13.19 18.44
CA ALA A 161 11.32 12.23 18.24
C ALA A 161 12.16 12.59 17.01
N TRP A 162 13.49 12.61 17.18
CA TRP A 162 14.41 12.76 16.05
C TRP A 162 14.67 11.42 15.35
N PRO A 163 14.95 11.43 14.03
CA PRO A 163 15.38 10.21 13.36
C PRO A 163 16.66 9.66 13.99
N ILE A 164 16.85 8.34 13.93
CA ILE A 164 18.14 7.74 14.30
C ILE A 164 19.26 8.31 13.41
N ASP A 165 20.44 8.48 13.98
CA ASP A 165 21.62 9.05 13.29
C ASP A 165 21.41 10.47 12.73
N PHE A 166 20.43 11.22 13.27
CA PHE A 166 20.20 12.61 12.88
C PHE A 166 21.26 13.52 13.51
N LYS A 167 22.00 14.24 12.68
CA LYS A 167 23.12 15.07 13.14
C LYS A 167 22.66 16.20 14.07
N GLU A 168 23.41 16.46 15.13
CA GLU A 168 23.08 17.53 16.08
C GLU A 168 22.94 18.90 15.40
N ASP A 169 23.85 19.23 14.47
CA ASP A 169 23.80 20.49 13.72
C ASP A 169 22.48 20.64 12.94
N PHE A 170 21.85 19.52 12.54
CA PHE A 170 20.56 19.55 11.86
C PHE A 170 19.38 19.76 12.80
N LYS A 171 19.51 19.44 14.08
CA LYS A 171 18.47 19.69 15.10
C LYS A 171 18.34 21.17 15.44
N THR A 172 19.48 21.89 15.45
CA THR A 172 19.58 23.28 15.91
C THR A 172 19.76 24.30 14.78
N ALA A 173 19.81 23.85 13.50
CA ALA A 173 20.03 24.74 12.38
C ALA A 173 18.96 25.84 12.32
N SER A 174 19.33 27.05 12.77
CA SER A 174 18.56 28.26 12.55
C SER A 174 18.97 28.84 11.20
N THR A 175 18.39 28.32 10.15
CA THR A 175 18.63 28.89 8.82
C THR A 175 17.50 29.85 8.50
N ASN A 176 17.79 30.84 7.68
CA ASN A 176 16.79 31.73 7.07
C ASN A 176 15.94 30.93 6.07
N GLU A 177 15.42 29.77 6.52
CA GLU A 177 14.68 28.80 5.73
C GLU A 177 13.38 29.39 5.18
N ALA A 178 12.78 30.36 5.88
CA ALA A 178 11.55 31.03 5.47
C ALA A 178 11.67 31.82 4.14
N GLY A 179 12.89 32.18 3.74
CA GLY A 179 13.16 32.90 2.49
C GLY A 179 13.55 31.99 1.31
N LEU A 180 13.67 30.67 1.52
CA LEU A 180 14.09 29.78 0.46
C LEU A 180 12.94 29.53 -0.53
N LYS A 181 13.24 29.71 -1.82
CA LYS A 181 12.30 29.38 -2.89
C LYS A 181 12.14 27.86 -2.97
N SER A 182 10.91 27.35 -2.82
CA SER A 182 10.61 25.94 -2.95
C SER A 182 11.18 25.35 -4.26
N TRP A 183 11.77 24.15 -4.15
CA TRP A 183 12.42 23.43 -5.25
C TRP A 183 13.72 24.03 -5.77
N SER A 184 14.25 25.09 -5.15
CA SER A 184 15.62 25.53 -5.46
C SER A 184 16.66 24.53 -4.91
N PRO A 185 17.90 24.51 -5.42
CA PRO A 185 18.97 23.67 -4.88
C PRO A 185 19.21 23.88 -3.39
N GLU A 186 19.13 25.13 -2.92
CA GLU A 186 19.30 25.51 -1.52
C GLU A 186 18.15 24.96 -0.66
N TRP A 187 16.92 25.07 -1.15
CA TRP A 187 15.75 24.51 -0.46
C TRP A 187 15.82 22.99 -0.37
N LEU A 188 16.19 22.29 -1.45
CA LEU A 188 16.38 20.84 -1.44
C LEU A 188 17.51 20.43 -0.48
N THR A 189 18.56 21.22 -0.38
CA THR A 189 19.64 21.00 0.58
C THR A 189 19.13 21.18 2.02
N ALA A 190 18.31 22.19 2.29
CA ALA A 190 17.69 22.40 3.59
C ALA A 190 16.75 21.23 3.97
N VAL A 191 15.99 20.70 3.02
CA VAL A 191 15.18 19.48 3.22
C VAL A 191 16.07 18.29 3.56
N LYS A 192 17.15 18.04 2.80
CA LYS A 192 18.12 16.97 3.12
C LYS A 192 18.65 17.11 4.55
N ASN A 193 18.89 18.32 5.00
CA ASN A 193 19.36 18.66 6.33
C ASN A 193 18.26 18.77 7.39
N GLY A 194 17.05 18.27 7.08
CA GLY A 194 15.97 18.10 8.04
C GLY A 194 15.11 19.32 8.32
N MET A 195 15.05 20.30 7.42
CA MET A 195 14.16 21.47 7.56
C MET A 195 12.72 21.07 7.85
N LEU A 196 12.18 20.11 7.09
CA LEU A 196 10.78 19.66 7.26
C LEU A 196 10.60 18.78 8.51
N VAL A 197 11.63 18.02 8.91
CA VAL A 197 11.64 17.30 10.20
C VAL A 197 11.49 18.28 11.37
N ARG A 198 12.26 19.38 11.38
CA ARG A 198 12.15 20.44 12.42
C ARG A 198 10.78 21.11 12.39
N LYS A 199 10.29 21.46 11.18
CA LYS A 199 8.97 22.12 10.99
C LYS A 199 7.83 21.32 11.65
N ASP A 200 7.90 19.99 11.55
CA ASP A 200 6.85 19.10 12.02
C ASP A 200 7.20 18.38 13.33
N PHE A 201 8.31 18.74 13.99
CA PHE A 201 8.81 18.06 15.18
C PHE A 201 7.76 17.96 16.31
N ASP A 202 7.14 19.08 16.68
CA ASP A 202 6.16 19.14 17.77
C ASP A 202 4.75 18.69 17.37
N LYS A 203 4.47 18.59 16.05
CA LYS A 203 3.16 18.21 15.53
C LYS A 203 3.08 16.74 15.13
N GLY A 204 4.25 16.09 14.96
CA GLY A 204 4.42 14.79 14.33
C GLY A 204 4.64 14.90 12.83
N GLN A 205 5.37 13.94 12.29
CA GLN A 205 5.75 13.88 10.88
C GLN A 205 4.55 13.49 10.00
N MET A 206 4.52 13.96 8.76
CA MET A 206 3.50 13.55 7.81
C MET A 206 3.54 12.03 7.55
N SER A 207 2.39 11.42 7.28
CA SER A 207 2.27 10.06 6.78
C SER A 207 1.26 10.05 5.64
N ARG A 208 1.77 9.89 4.42
CA ARG A 208 0.96 9.76 3.20
C ARG A 208 1.07 8.34 2.65
N ASP A 209 1.26 8.14 1.36
CA ASP A 209 1.40 6.81 0.76
C ASP A 209 2.26 5.88 1.61
N MET A 210 1.70 4.73 1.99
CA MET A 210 2.33 3.90 3.01
C MET A 210 2.19 2.41 2.75
N THR A 211 3.07 1.67 3.39
CA THR A 211 2.97 0.22 3.58
C THR A 211 3.36 -0.17 4.99
N VAL A 212 3.00 -1.37 5.41
CA VAL A 212 3.48 -1.98 6.66
C VAL A 212 4.26 -3.24 6.34
N TYR A 213 5.38 -3.42 7.02
CA TYR A 213 6.23 -4.59 6.92
C TYR A 213 6.41 -5.22 8.30
N VAL A 214 6.28 -6.53 8.38
CA VAL A 214 6.60 -7.32 9.57
C VAL A 214 7.82 -8.15 9.27
N ASP A 215 8.87 -7.97 10.05
CA ASP A 215 10.14 -8.68 9.88
C ASP A 215 10.12 -10.06 10.57
N ASP A 216 11.15 -10.85 10.33
CA ASP A 216 11.30 -12.23 10.83
C ASP A 216 11.33 -12.29 12.37
N ASP A 217 11.83 -11.23 13.03
CA ASP A 217 11.82 -11.07 14.49
C ASP A 217 10.46 -10.62 15.05
N SER A 218 9.44 -10.53 14.20
CA SER A 218 8.08 -10.05 14.52
C SER A 218 8.00 -8.56 14.88
N LYS A 219 9.03 -7.77 14.64
CA LYS A 219 8.91 -6.31 14.67
C LYS A 219 8.18 -5.82 13.44
N ALA A 220 7.36 -4.82 13.62
CA ALA A 220 6.61 -4.21 12.52
C ALA A 220 7.07 -2.77 12.28
N TYR A 221 7.03 -2.37 11.02
CA TYR A 221 7.46 -1.07 10.56
C TYR A 221 6.40 -0.46 9.65
N LEU A 222 6.07 0.81 9.89
CA LEU A 222 5.31 1.61 8.94
C LEU A 222 6.30 2.39 8.08
N ILE A 223 6.19 2.23 6.77
CA ILE A 223 7.00 2.95 5.77
C ILE A 223 6.06 3.88 5.02
N CYS A 224 6.36 5.19 5.02
CA CYS A 224 5.47 6.15 4.38
C CYS A 224 6.23 7.27 3.67
N SER A 225 5.55 7.89 2.71
CA SER A 225 5.96 9.17 2.15
C SER A 225 5.67 10.28 3.15
N SER A 226 6.64 11.14 3.40
CA SER A 226 6.63 12.21 4.39
C SER A 226 7.34 13.46 3.87
N GLU A 227 7.46 14.50 4.71
CA GLU A 227 8.18 15.73 4.35
C GLU A 227 7.70 16.29 3.00
N GLU A 228 6.38 16.48 2.83
CA GLU A 228 5.74 16.91 1.57
C GLU A 228 6.05 15.94 0.39
N ASN A 229 6.07 14.64 0.65
CA ASN A 229 6.47 13.55 -0.26
C ASN A 229 7.95 13.60 -0.71
N LEU A 230 8.78 14.35 -0.03
CA LEU A 230 10.19 14.49 -0.40
C LEU A 230 11.08 13.40 0.18
N THR A 231 10.63 12.74 1.24
CA THR A 231 11.44 11.75 1.98
C THR A 231 10.56 10.59 2.39
N LEU A 232 11.07 9.37 2.28
CA LEU A 232 10.41 8.22 2.90
C LEU A 232 10.86 8.11 4.36
N HIS A 233 9.91 7.78 5.24
CA HIS A 233 10.18 7.46 6.63
C HIS A 233 9.93 5.98 6.88
N ILE A 234 10.78 5.35 7.70
CA ILE A 234 10.57 4.02 8.28
C ILE A 234 10.47 4.20 9.78
N SER A 235 9.33 3.84 10.36
CA SER A 235 9.03 3.99 11.78
C SER A 235 8.69 2.65 12.41
N GLU A 236 9.35 2.29 13.52
CA GLU A 236 9.08 1.05 14.25
C GLU A 236 7.76 1.18 15.02
N LEU A 237 6.91 0.16 14.89
CA LEU A 237 5.67 0.05 15.65
C LEU A 237 5.92 -0.63 17.00
N THR A 238 5.05 -0.36 17.96
CA THR A 238 5.02 -1.07 19.26
C THR A 238 4.71 -2.56 19.07
N ASP A 239 4.97 -3.36 20.09
CA ASP A 239 4.77 -4.82 20.07
C ASP A 239 3.34 -5.25 19.76
N ASP A 240 2.34 -4.42 20.03
CA ASP A 240 0.93 -4.66 19.70
C ASP A 240 0.55 -4.16 18.29
N TYR A 241 1.48 -3.52 17.59
CA TYR A 241 1.33 -2.87 16.27
C TYR A 241 0.28 -1.76 16.24
N LEU A 242 0.03 -1.09 17.36
CA LEU A 242 -0.99 -0.04 17.46
C LEU A 242 -0.43 1.37 17.63
N ASP A 243 0.89 1.50 17.84
CA ASP A 243 1.54 2.78 18.07
C ASP A 243 2.97 2.79 17.51
N PHE A 244 3.65 3.92 17.62
CA PHE A 244 5.06 4.07 17.24
C PHE A 244 5.94 4.06 18.50
N THR A 245 7.11 3.41 18.40
CA THR A 245 8.11 3.40 19.48
C THR A 245 8.84 4.73 19.61
N GLY A 246 8.76 5.61 18.61
CA GLY A 246 9.57 6.81 18.49
C GLY A 246 10.92 6.56 17.79
N LYS A 247 11.23 5.31 17.44
CA LYS A 247 12.42 4.95 16.66
C LYS A 247 12.10 4.97 15.18
N TRP A 248 12.79 5.80 14.39
CA TRP A 248 12.53 5.98 12.97
C TRP A 248 13.74 6.50 12.21
N THR A 249 13.73 6.35 10.90
CA THR A 249 14.80 6.82 10.00
C THR A 249 14.23 7.45 8.73
N ARG A 250 15.09 8.17 8.02
CA ARG A 250 14.81 8.82 6.73
C ARG A 250 15.46 8.04 5.59
N VAL A 251 14.72 7.80 4.52
CA VAL A 251 15.23 7.15 3.31
C VAL A 251 15.12 8.11 2.14
N ALA A 252 16.19 8.23 1.36
CA ALA A 252 16.27 9.10 0.19
C ALA A 252 15.77 10.55 0.45
N PRO A 253 16.32 11.30 1.42
CA PRO A 253 15.90 12.68 1.72
C PRO A 253 15.95 13.59 0.50
N ALA A 254 14.88 14.36 0.26
CA ALA A 254 14.63 15.18 -0.93
C ALA A 254 14.61 14.36 -2.25
N GLY A 255 14.38 13.06 -2.16
CA GLY A 255 14.29 12.17 -3.32
C GLY A 255 12.93 12.20 -4.03
N HIS A 256 11.88 12.73 -3.37
CA HIS A 256 10.53 12.86 -3.90
C HIS A 256 9.95 11.50 -4.32
N ASN A 257 9.64 10.65 -3.32
CA ASN A 257 9.17 9.28 -3.51
C ASN A 257 7.81 9.06 -2.86
N GLU A 258 6.97 8.29 -3.55
CA GLU A 258 5.65 7.81 -3.12
C GLU A 258 5.53 6.28 -3.23
N ALA A 259 4.41 5.75 -2.78
CA ALA A 259 3.99 4.37 -2.99
C ALA A 259 5.04 3.31 -2.60
N PRO A 260 5.60 3.35 -1.38
CA PRO A 260 6.59 2.37 -0.96
C PRO A 260 6.01 0.97 -0.88
N ALA A 261 6.75 -0.01 -1.42
CA ALA A 261 6.49 -1.43 -1.31
C ALA A 261 7.81 -2.14 -0.99
N ILE A 262 7.87 -2.88 0.12
CA ILE A 262 9.10 -3.44 0.68
C ILE A 262 9.03 -4.96 0.79
N PHE A 263 10.17 -5.61 0.68
CA PHE A 263 10.34 -7.04 0.91
C PHE A 263 11.77 -7.36 1.30
N LYS A 264 12.00 -8.56 1.83
CA LYS A 264 13.31 -9.07 2.21
C LYS A 264 13.62 -10.34 1.43
N LYS A 265 14.81 -10.42 0.86
CA LYS A 265 15.33 -11.60 0.15
C LYS A 265 16.77 -11.83 0.54
N ASP A 266 17.13 -13.07 0.93
CA ASP A 266 18.51 -13.43 1.31
C ASP A 266 19.12 -12.42 2.33
N GLU A 267 18.37 -12.08 3.38
CA GLU A 267 18.71 -11.10 4.44
C GLU A 267 18.90 -9.65 3.95
N VAL A 268 18.63 -9.35 2.69
CA VAL A 268 18.68 -8.00 2.11
C VAL A 268 17.27 -7.43 1.95
N TYR A 269 17.06 -6.23 2.47
CA TYR A 269 15.82 -5.49 2.26
C TYR A 269 15.85 -4.81 0.90
N TYR A 270 14.73 -4.87 0.21
CA TYR A 270 14.48 -4.21 -1.06
C TYR A 270 13.22 -3.36 -0.96
N MET A 271 13.23 -2.22 -1.60
CA MET A 271 12.05 -1.34 -1.68
C MET A 271 11.85 -0.90 -3.12
N ILE A 272 10.60 -0.91 -3.57
CA ILE A 272 10.18 -0.33 -4.86
C ILE A 272 9.21 0.81 -4.54
N THR A 273 9.40 1.95 -5.20
CA THR A 273 8.61 3.18 -5.01
C THR A 273 8.29 3.81 -6.35
N SER A 274 7.47 4.85 -6.37
CA SER A 274 7.29 5.73 -7.52
C SER A 274 7.91 7.11 -7.28
N GLY A 275 8.02 7.92 -8.32
CA GLY A 275 8.11 9.37 -8.21
C GLY A 275 6.74 9.96 -7.86
N CYS A 276 6.68 11.30 -7.76
CA CYS A 276 5.46 12.03 -7.44
C CYS A 276 5.04 12.86 -8.66
N THR A 277 4.07 12.36 -9.41
CA THR A 277 3.51 12.99 -10.61
C THR A 277 1.98 13.08 -10.55
N GLY A 278 1.42 13.09 -9.33
CA GLY A 278 -0.01 13.00 -9.12
C GLY A 278 -0.55 11.64 -9.60
N TRP A 279 -1.56 11.68 -10.47
CA TRP A 279 -2.16 10.46 -11.03
C TRP A 279 -1.45 9.92 -12.27
N ASP A 280 -0.51 10.68 -12.84
CA ASP A 280 0.22 10.25 -14.04
C ASP A 280 1.28 9.19 -13.66
N PRO A 281 1.41 8.12 -14.45
CA PRO A 281 2.43 7.11 -14.21
C PRO A 281 3.82 7.66 -14.46
N ASN A 282 4.81 7.14 -13.72
CA ASN A 282 6.22 7.51 -13.85
C ASN A 282 7.13 6.29 -13.65
N ALA A 283 8.44 6.49 -13.84
CA ALA A 283 9.42 5.44 -13.63
C ALA A 283 9.47 5.01 -12.16
N ALA A 284 9.34 3.71 -11.92
CA ALA A 284 9.58 3.15 -10.60
C ALA A 284 11.03 3.37 -10.17
N ARG A 285 11.26 3.36 -8.88
CA ARG A 285 12.58 3.47 -8.26
C ARG A 285 12.78 2.30 -7.32
N SER A 286 13.99 1.81 -7.24
CA SER A 286 14.30 0.72 -6.33
C SER A 286 15.51 1.02 -5.47
N PHE A 287 15.49 0.41 -4.28
CA PHE A 287 16.51 0.58 -3.24
C PHE A 287 16.82 -0.77 -2.62
N LYS A 288 18.01 -0.90 -2.02
CA LYS A 288 18.37 -2.04 -1.15
C LYS A 288 19.14 -1.60 0.09
N SER A 289 19.06 -2.41 1.14
CA SER A 289 19.84 -2.25 2.36
C SER A 289 20.02 -3.58 3.08
N ASN A 290 21.13 -3.74 3.82
CA ASN A 290 21.34 -4.87 4.72
C ASN A 290 20.68 -4.67 6.10
N SER A 291 20.11 -3.52 6.35
CA SER A 291 19.38 -3.20 7.58
C SER A 291 18.12 -2.40 7.22
N ILE A 292 17.01 -2.66 7.91
CA ILE A 292 15.77 -1.87 7.77
C ILE A 292 16.02 -0.37 8.04
N TRP A 293 17.00 -0.08 8.87
CA TRP A 293 17.39 1.29 9.25
C TRP A 293 18.33 1.96 8.24
N GLY A 294 18.78 1.24 7.22
CA GLY A 294 19.73 1.72 6.22
C GLY A 294 21.21 1.38 6.56
N PRO A 295 22.15 1.99 5.85
CA PRO A 295 21.93 2.93 4.75
C PRO A 295 21.28 2.27 3.52
N TRP A 296 20.37 2.98 2.88
CA TRP A 296 19.69 2.52 1.68
C TRP A 296 20.42 2.96 0.42
N GLN A 297 20.77 2.01 -0.44
CA GLN A 297 21.40 2.22 -1.74
C GLN A 297 20.34 2.29 -2.84
N THR A 298 20.39 3.33 -3.67
CA THR A 298 19.56 3.43 -4.89
C THR A 298 20.05 2.45 -5.95
N LEU A 299 19.11 1.72 -6.57
CA LEU A 299 19.37 0.77 -7.65
C LEU A 299 18.87 1.24 -9.02
N GLY A 300 18.02 2.28 -9.06
CA GLY A 300 17.40 2.81 -10.26
C GLY A 300 16.02 2.20 -10.57
N ASN A 301 15.58 2.31 -11.82
CA ASN A 301 14.31 1.76 -12.28
C ASN A 301 14.40 0.23 -12.39
N PRO A 302 13.56 -0.55 -11.68
CA PRO A 302 13.55 -2.01 -11.79
C PRO A 302 12.83 -2.51 -13.05
N CYS A 303 12.03 -1.66 -13.71
CA CYS A 303 11.27 -2.03 -14.90
C CYS A 303 12.17 -2.05 -16.14
N ILE A 304 11.98 -3.03 -17.01
CA ILE A 304 12.70 -3.16 -18.28
C ILE A 304 11.74 -3.41 -19.44
N GLY A 305 12.12 -2.92 -20.63
CA GLY A 305 11.37 -3.09 -21.87
C GLY A 305 10.43 -1.92 -22.17
N LYS A 306 9.43 -2.17 -23.00
CA LYS A 306 8.45 -1.16 -23.41
C LYS A 306 7.66 -0.65 -22.20
N ASP A 307 7.42 0.66 -22.14
CA ASP A 307 6.68 1.36 -21.07
C ASP A 307 7.33 1.23 -19.66
N ALA A 308 8.61 0.83 -19.58
CA ALA A 308 9.37 0.73 -18.33
C ALA A 308 9.46 2.08 -17.59
N GLU A 309 9.60 3.20 -18.33
CA GLU A 309 9.66 4.56 -17.76
C GLU A 309 8.32 5.05 -17.21
N LEU A 310 7.26 4.30 -17.41
CA LEU A 310 5.93 4.54 -16.87
C LEU A 310 5.50 3.44 -15.89
N THR A 311 6.42 2.57 -15.46
CA THR A 311 6.10 1.40 -14.64
C THR A 311 4.91 0.62 -15.24
N PHE A 312 4.92 0.45 -16.57
CA PHE A 312 3.83 -0.18 -17.33
C PHE A 312 2.47 0.50 -17.11
N HIS A 313 2.45 1.83 -16.98
CA HIS A 313 1.29 2.69 -16.67
C HIS A 313 0.66 2.38 -15.29
N SER A 314 1.47 2.04 -14.29
CA SER A 314 0.99 1.68 -12.94
C SER A 314 1.87 2.30 -11.85
N GLN A 315 1.40 2.22 -10.62
CA GLN A 315 2.13 2.64 -9.43
C GLN A 315 2.12 1.51 -8.40
N SER A 316 3.27 1.24 -7.76
CA SER A 316 3.44 0.21 -6.75
C SER A 316 2.42 0.33 -5.61
N THR A 317 1.99 -0.81 -5.07
CA THR A 317 1.11 -0.85 -3.89
C THR A 317 1.62 -1.79 -2.82
N TYR A 318 2.12 -2.95 -3.23
CA TYR A 318 2.58 -3.99 -2.31
C TYR A 318 3.53 -4.97 -2.98
N ILE A 319 4.32 -5.69 -2.21
CA ILE A 319 5.05 -6.86 -2.66
C ILE A 319 4.52 -8.08 -1.92
N LEU A 320 3.97 -9.03 -2.67
CA LEU A 320 3.38 -10.24 -2.11
C LEU A 320 4.38 -11.40 -2.13
N PRO A 321 4.79 -11.92 -0.97
CA PRO A 321 5.55 -13.17 -0.91
C PRO A 321 4.69 -14.34 -1.40
N VAL A 322 5.24 -15.20 -2.28
CA VAL A 322 4.52 -16.36 -2.81
C VAL A 322 4.60 -17.50 -1.80
N GLN A 323 3.47 -17.92 -1.27
CA GLN A 323 3.41 -18.97 -0.25
C GLN A 323 3.94 -20.31 -0.79
N GLY A 324 4.79 -20.97 0.04
CA GLY A 324 5.42 -22.23 -0.33
C GLY A 324 6.59 -22.11 -1.32
N LYS A 325 6.93 -20.90 -1.76
CA LYS A 325 8.06 -20.64 -2.66
C LYS A 325 9.01 -19.62 -2.02
N LYS A 326 10.13 -20.12 -1.48
CA LYS A 326 11.12 -19.28 -0.79
C LYS A 326 11.66 -18.21 -1.76
N ASP A 327 11.76 -16.96 -1.28
CA ASP A 327 12.35 -15.82 -1.98
C ASP A 327 11.73 -15.52 -3.36
N GLN A 328 10.45 -15.89 -3.54
CA GLN A 328 9.67 -15.54 -4.72
C GLN A 328 8.59 -14.51 -4.37
N PHE A 329 8.47 -13.50 -5.21
CA PHE A 329 7.65 -12.34 -4.92
C PHE A 329 6.86 -11.90 -6.14
N ILE A 330 5.66 -11.37 -5.89
CA ILE A 330 4.81 -10.72 -6.88
C ILE A 330 4.79 -9.21 -6.59
N PHE A 331 5.18 -8.42 -7.56
CA PHE A 331 4.96 -6.97 -7.55
C PHE A 331 3.49 -6.69 -7.80
N MET A 332 2.85 -5.99 -6.89
CA MET A 332 1.46 -5.53 -7.02
C MET A 332 1.47 -4.02 -7.27
N ALA A 333 0.70 -3.58 -8.26
CA ALA A 333 0.56 -2.19 -8.64
C ALA A 333 -0.84 -1.90 -9.19
N ASP A 334 -1.25 -0.64 -9.14
CA ASP A 334 -2.52 -0.16 -9.69
C ASP A 334 -2.31 0.76 -10.89
N ARG A 335 -3.16 0.60 -11.91
CA ARG A 335 -3.40 1.59 -12.96
C ARG A 335 -4.56 2.48 -12.54
N TRP A 336 -4.24 3.69 -12.10
CA TRP A 336 -5.22 4.64 -11.64
C TRP A 336 -6.07 5.22 -12.77
N LYS A 337 -7.33 5.52 -12.49
CA LYS A 337 -8.28 6.20 -13.40
C LYS A 337 -8.93 7.37 -12.67
N PRO A 338 -8.26 8.54 -12.59
CA PRO A 338 -8.71 9.65 -11.76
C PRO A 338 -10.08 10.22 -12.14
N ASP A 339 -10.48 10.12 -13.41
CA ASP A 339 -11.80 10.57 -13.85
C ASP A 339 -12.93 9.61 -13.46
N ASN A 340 -12.62 8.33 -13.28
CA ASN A 340 -13.54 7.29 -12.80
C ASN A 340 -12.77 6.19 -12.03
N PRO A 341 -12.44 6.41 -10.74
CA PRO A 341 -11.53 5.54 -9.99
C PRO A 341 -11.94 4.06 -9.93
N ILE A 342 -13.23 3.76 -10.03
CA ILE A 342 -13.75 2.40 -10.05
C ILE A 342 -13.27 1.57 -11.27
N ASP A 343 -12.83 2.24 -12.36
CA ASP A 343 -12.31 1.60 -13.57
C ASP A 343 -10.80 1.33 -13.49
N GLY A 344 -10.17 1.59 -12.37
CA GLY A 344 -8.77 1.23 -12.12
C GLY A 344 -8.55 -0.26 -12.35
N SER A 345 -7.34 -0.64 -12.76
CA SER A 345 -6.97 -2.04 -12.98
C SER A 345 -5.65 -2.38 -12.30
N TYR A 346 -5.32 -3.66 -12.24
CA TYR A 346 -4.21 -4.17 -11.45
C TYR A 346 -3.08 -4.67 -12.36
N VAL A 347 -1.84 -4.41 -11.95
CA VAL A 347 -0.65 -4.95 -12.60
C VAL A 347 0.08 -5.80 -11.57
N TRP A 348 -0.04 -7.11 -11.70
CA TRP A 348 0.68 -8.08 -10.87
C TRP A 348 1.72 -8.80 -11.73
N LEU A 349 2.99 -8.63 -11.39
CA LEU A 349 4.13 -9.17 -12.16
C LEU A 349 5.08 -9.93 -11.24
N PRO A 350 5.70 -11.03 -11.72
CA PRO A 350 6.73 -11.71 -10.94
C PRO A 350 7.98 -10.82 -10.85
N ILE A 351 8.61 -10.80 -9.68
CA ILE A 351 9.91 -10.17 -9.50
C ILE A 351 11.00 -11.20 -9.81
N THR A 352 11.90 -10.84 -10.70
CA THR A 352 13.13 -11.59 -10.95
C THR A 352 14.34 -10.80 -10.47
N PHE A 353 15.51 -11.42 -10.43
CA PHE A 353 16.75 -10.78 -10.00
C PHE A 353 17.86 -10.95 -11.03
N THR A 354 18.60 -9.87 -11.25
CA THR A 354 19.85 -9.88 -12.03
C THR A 354 20.88 -9.06 -11.27
N ASP A 355 22.03 -9.62 -11.00
CA ASP A 355 23.13 -8.98 -10.26
C ASP A 355 22.69 -8.35 -8.92
N GLY A 356 21.82 -9.05 -8.19
CA GLY A 356 21.29 -8.59 -6.90
C GLY A 356 20.35 -7.38 -6.98
N LYS A 357 19.77 -7.11 -8.16
CA LYS A 357 18.77 -6.06 -8.38
C LYS A 357 17.43 -6.67 -8.76
N PRO A 358 16.31 -6.18 -8.23
CA PRO A 358 14.98 -6.61 -8.67
C PRO A 358 14.73 -6.15 -10.09
N ILE A 359 14.14 -7.02 -10.90
CA ILE A 359 13.77 -6.76 -12.29
C ILE A 359 12.29 -7.07 -12.47
N LEU A 360 11.58 -6.12 -13.06
CA LEU A 360 10.20 -6.22 -13.50
C LEU A 360 10.15 -6.19 -15.01
N LYS A 361 9.57 -7.22 -15.61
CA LYS A 361 9.35 -7.29 -17.05
C LYS A 361 7.86 -7.49 -17.33
N TRP A 362 7.32 -6.78 -18.31
CA TRP A 362 5.94 -6.95 -18.71
C TRP A 362 5.69 -8.36 -19.26
N LEU A 363 4.59 -8.95 -18.81
CA LEU A 363 4.04 -10.21 -19.30
C LEU A 363 2.56 -10.00 -19.57
N ASP A 364 2.08 -10.35 -20.76
CA ASP A 364 0.66 -10.20 -21.11
C ASP A 364 -0.22 -11.15 -20.29
N GLU A 365 0.32 -12.35 -20.04
CA GLU A 365 -0.27 -13.39 -19.18
C GLU A 365 0.85 -14.19 -18.52
N TRP A 366 0.64 -14.63 -17.28
CA TRP A 366 1.56 -15.50 -16.55
C TRP A 366 0.85 -16.22 -15.39
N ASN A 367 1.45 -17.28 -14.85
CA ASN A 367 0.94 -17.98 -13.68
C ASN A 367 2.08 -18.40 -12.72
N LEU A 368 1.72 -19.01 -11.59
CA LEU A 368 2.67 -19.36 -10.53
C LEU A 368 3.70 -20.43 -10.93
N THR A 369 3.52 -21.15 -12.04
CA THR A 369 4.55 -22.05 -12.58
C THR A 369 5.77 -21.29 -13.11
N PHE A 370 5.64 -19.97 -13.31
CA PHE A 370 6.77 -19.08 -13.60
C PHE A 370 7.92 -19.26 -12.59
N PHE A 371 7.59 -19.52 -11.33
CA PHE A 371 8.54 -19.73 -10.23
C PHE A 371 9.00 -21.18 -10.06
N GLU A 372 8.69 -22.08 -10.97
CA GLU A 372 9.09 -23.49 -10.94
C GLU A 372 10.33 -23.78 -11.83
N LYS A 373 10.89 -22.74 -12.43
CA LYS A 373 12.03 -22.82 -13.36
C LYS A 373 13.36 -22.69 -12.65
#